data_bfa415f794e92893a19e74184adb77f0
#
_entry.id   bfa415f794e92893a19e74184adb77f0
#
_cell.length_a   1.000
_cell.length_b   1.000
_cell.length_c   1.000
_cell.angle_alpha   90.00
_cell.angle_beta   90.00
_cell.angle_gamma   90.00
#
_symmetry.space_group_name_H-M   'P 1'
#
loop_
_entity.id
_entity.type
_entity.pdbx_description
1 polymer ?
#
loop_
_entity_poly.entity_id
_entity_poly.type
_entity_poly.pdbx_seq_one_letter_code
_entity_poly.pdbx_strand_id
1 'polypeptide(L)'
;MNAYELLELFNRHAVGLEVADGKLRCTAPKGFLTAERLAELKRHKQQLIAILSGERPAGTGRITRRPASDAPLPLSHSQRQLWYLDQLAPGNPFYNNPSAFEFTGALDVAALHRAVSEVARRHESLRTVFPLVDGEPCQLVRPAAPVPMPVIDLTGLPAAERLDRAREITEADAQAPFDLASGPLLRTSLLKLAEDRYRWLVNVHHIVADGWSIGILVHEVGELYAAYLQGRPSPLPELAVQYPDYALWQREHEHGGDLEYWTSHLADAPTLLALPTDRPRLAVQRFRGDRLSVTAGAGTLRGLHAVGRAGDATLFMT
;
A
#
# COMPACT_ATOMS: atom_id res chain seq x y z
N MET A 1 -0.74 11.18 31.18
CA MET A 1 0.08 11.37 29.96
C MET A 1 0.63 10.01 29.57
N ASN A 2 0.49 9.59 28.31
CA ASN A 2 1.07 8.35 27.80
C ASN A 2 2.51 8.56 27.26
N ALA A 3 3.21 7.47 26.86
CA ALA A 3 4.60 7.57 26.40
C ALA A 3 4.78 8.40 25.12
N TYR A 4 3.80 8.39 24.20
CA TYR A 4 3.84 9.18 22.97
C TYR A 4 3.61 10.66 23.24
N GLU A 5 2.62 11.01 24.07
CA GLU A 5 2.37 12.38 24.51
C GLU A 5 3.59 12.99 25.21
N LEU A 6 4.28 12.16 26.00
CA LEU A 6 5.50 12.55 26.68
C LEU A 6 6.64 12.81 25.71
N LEU A 7 6.81 11.95 24.69
CA LEU A 7 7.76 12.15 23.60
C LEU A 7 7.49 13.44 22.82
N GLU A 8 6.23 13.67 22.47
CA GLU A 8 5.82 14.85 21.74
C GLU A 8 6.05 16.14 22.56
N LEU A 9 5.68 16.13 23.84
CA LEU A 9 5.96 17.24 24.77
C LEU A 9 7.47 17.53 24.83
N PHE A 10 8.29 16.48 24.88
CA PHE A 10 9.74 16.65 25.00
C PHE A 10 10.35 17.17 23.70
N ASN A 11 9.91 16.65 22.54
CA ASN A 11 10.35 17.14 21.23
C ASN A 11 9.97 18.63 21.02
N ARG A 12 8.78 19.05 21.40
CA ARG A 12 8.35 20.47 21.32
C ARG A 12 9.23 21.40 22.14
N HIS A 13 9.87 20.89 23.17
CA HIS A 13 10.72 21.69 24.06
C HIS A 13 12.23 21.42 23.85
N ALA A 14 12.59 20.87 22.69
CA ALA A 14 13.98 20.55 22.34
C ALA A 14 14.68 19.65 23.36
N VAL A 15 13.97 18.73 23.98
CA VAL A 15 14.52 17.69 24.87
C VAL A 15 14.88 16.48 24.04
N GLY A 16 16.16 16.15 23.99
CA GLY A 16 16.67 14.95 23.36
C GLY A 16 16.44 13.72 24.24
N LEU A 17 15.79 12.71 23.70
CA LEU A 17 15.71 11.38 24.29
C LEU A 17 16.39 10.38 23.37
N GLU A 18 17.35 9.63 23.88
CA GLU A 18 18.07 8.59 23.14
C GLU A 18 18.22 7.33 23.98
N VAL A 19 18.36 6.19 23.30
CA VAL A 19 18.67 4.92 23.96
C VAL A 19 20.12 4.58 23.67
N ALA A 20 20.94 4.49 24.75
CA ALA A 20 22.31 4.07 24.66
C ALA A 20 22.57 2.99 25.72
N ASP A 21 23.16 1.86 25.31
CA ASP A 21 23.44 0.69 26.17
C ASP A 21 22.18 0.16 26.91
N GLY A 22 21.01 0.15 26.23
CA GLY A 22 19.75 -0.26 26.82
C GLY A 22 19.19 0.69 27.90
N LYS A 23 19.76 1.89 28.02
CA LYS A 23 19.30 2.91 28.99
C LYS A 23 18.81 4.15 28.27
N LEU A 24 17.71 4.70 28.80
CA LEU A 24 17.17 5.97 28.31
C LEU A 24 18.05 7.13 28.81
N ARG A 25 18.64 7.89 27.89
CA ARG A 25 19.34 9.14 28.15
C ARG A 25 18.45 10.31 27.79
N CYS A 26 18.45 11.34 28.63
CA CYS A 26 17.63 12.52 28.41
C CYS A 26 18.55 13.76 28.49
N THR A 27 18.54 14.56 27.42
CA THR A 27 19.25 15.84 27.35
C THR A 27 18.21 16.93 27.28
N ALA A 28 18.12 17.77 28.33
CA ALA A 28 17.08 18.77 28.44
C ALA A 28 17.64 20.14 28.79
N PRO A 29 17.00 21.25 28.35
CA PRO A 29 17.31 22.60 28.81
C PRO A 29 17.21 22.73 30.33
N LYS A 30 18.05 23.61 30.88
CA LYS A 30 18.10 23.84 32.33
C LYS A 30 16.71 24.24 32.87
N GLY A 31 16.22 23.50 33.86
CA GLY A 31 14.92 23.76 34.51
C GLY A 31 13.72 23.07 33.85
N PHE A 32 13.85 22.41 32.73
CA PHE A 32 12.75 21.72 32.07
C PHE A 32 12.32 20.43 32.82
N LEU A 33 13.25 19.66 33.34
CA LEU A 33 12.98 18.41 34.06
C LEU A 33 12.55 18.71 35.50
N THR A 34 11.25 18.96 35.68
CA THR A 34 10.62 19.07 37.00
C THR A 34 10.49 17.68 37.66
N ALA A 35 10.25 17.64 38.97
CA ALA A 35 10.04 16.39 39.70
C ALA A 35 8.87 15.56 39.10
N GLU A 36 7.83 16.23 38.64
CA GLU A 36 6.67 15.64 37.98
C GLU A 36 7.04 15.00 36.64
N ARG A 37 7.75 15.73 35.78
CA ARG A 37 8.22 15.24 34.48
C ARG A 37 9.20 14.07 34.61
N LEU A 38 10.05 14.11 35.63
CA LEU A 38 10.94 12.98 35.95
C LEU A 38 10.15 11.75 36.42
N ALA A 39 9.08 11.92 37.17
CA ALA A 39 8.20 10.84 37.57
C ALA A 39 7.48 10.20 36.34
N GLU A 40 7.02 11.02 35.40
CA GLU A 40 6.42 10.55 34.15
C GLU A 40 7.44 9.79 33.29
N LEU A 41 8.67 10.31 33.13
CA LEU A 41 9.77 9.61 32.44
C LEU A 41 10.07 8.24 33.08
N LYS A 42 10.08 8.17 34.41
CA LYS A 42 10.30 6.89 35.12
C LYS A 42 9.15 5.92 34.91
N ARG A 43 7.91 6.41 34.93
CA ARG A 43 6.70 5.60 34.73
C ARG A 43 6.68 4.96 33.35
N HIS A 44 7.05 5.73 32.31
CA HIS A 44 7.01 5.30 30.92
C HIS A 44 8.36 4.84 30.36
N LYS A 45 9.36 4.67 31.20
CA LYS A 45 10.76 4.38 30.78
C LYS A 45 10.88 3.20 29.84
N GLN A 46 10.24 2.07 30.14
CA GLN A 46 10.32 0.86 29.30
C GLN A 46 9.64 1.06 27.94
N GLN A 47 8.48 1.72 27.92
CA GLN A 47 7.77 2.06 26.68
C GLN A 47 8.57 3.03 25.84
N LEU A 48 9.20 4.04 26.43
CA LEU A 48 10.07 4.99 25.74
C LEU A 48 11.32 4.31 25.16
N ILE A 49 11.94 3.40 25.88
CA ILE A 49 13.06 2.62 25.36
C ILE A 49 12.61 1.79 24.16
N ALA A 50 11.49 1.07 24.25
CA ALA A 50 10.99 0.26 23.16
C ALA A 50 10.67 1.13 21.91
N ILE A 51 10.02 2.28 22.07
CA ILE A 51 9.71 3.21 20.97
C ILE A 51 10.99 3.74 20.30
N LEU A 52 11.95 4.21 21.10
CA LEU A 52 13.19 4.84 20.61
C LEU A 52 14.19 3.84 20.05
N SER A 53 14.19 2.60 20.54
CA SER A 53 15.04 1.51 20.01
C SER A 53 14.44 0.87 18.75
N GLY A 54 13.23 1.28 18.32
CA GLY A 54 12.48 0.58 17.29
C GLY A 54 12.01 -0.82 17.73
N GLU A 55 12.19 -1.15 19.00
CA GLU A 55 11.61 -2.35 19.60
C GLU A 55 10.11 -2.10 19.78
N ARG A 56 9.31 -2.94 19.16
CA ARG A 56 7.86 -2.88 19.38
C ARG A 56 7.55 -3.13 20.86
N PRO A 57 6.62 -2.37 21.48
CA PRO A 57 6.23 -2.59 22.86
C PRO A 57 5.94 -4.09 23.10
N ALA A 58 6.43 -4.62 24.22
CA ALA A 58 6.07 -5.96 24.68
C ALA A 58 4.55 -6.01 24.88
N GLY A 59 3.85 -6.64 23.94
CA GLY A 59 2.37 -6.66 23.88
C GLY A 59 1.83 -6.74 22.47
N THR A 60 2.56 -6.24 21.45
CA THR A 60 2.21 -6.48 20.05
C THR A 60 2.75 -7.86 19.66
N GLY A 61 1.94 -8.90 19.83
CA GLY A 61 2.27 -10.26 19.43
C GLY A 61 2.82 -10.30 18.01
N ARG A 62 3.82 -11.14 17.78
CA ARG A 62 4.35 -11.36 16.41
C ARG A 62 3.23 -11.91 15.54
N ILE A 63 3.05 -11.36 14.33
CA ILE A 63 2.14 -11.95 13.34
C ILE A 63 2.64 -13.37 13.06
N THR A 64 1.77 -14.35 13.28
CA THR A 64 2.06 -15.76 13.04
C THR A 64 1.24 -16.28 11.88
N ARG A 65 1.76 -17.28 11.19
CA ARG A 65 1.03 -17.97 10.13
C ARG A 65 -0.17 -18.70 10.74
N ARG A 66 -1.37 -18.46 10.21
CA ARG A 66 -2.57 -19.21 10.58
C ARG A 66 -2.48 -20.67 10.12
N PRO A 67 -3.23 -21.59 10.75
CA PRO A 67 -3.43 -22.93 10.19
C PRO A 67 -4.06 -22.85 8.79
N ALA A 68 -3.72 -23.78 7.92
CA ALA A 68 -4.36 -23.91 6.62
C ALA A 68 -5.86 -24.18 6.81
N SER A 69 -6.70 -23.33 6.20
CA SER A 69 -8.15 -23.47 6.25
C SER A 69 -8.77 -22.74 5.06
N ASP A 70 -9.84 -23.32 4.52
CA ASP A 70 -10.68 -22.70 3.50
C ASP A 70 -11.83 -21.89 4.14
N ALA A 71 -11.88 -21.77 5.46
CA ALA A 71 -12.89 -21.01 6.17
C ALA A 71 -12.78 -19.52 5.86
N PRO A 72 -13.92 -18.80 5.81
CA PRO A 72 -13.93 -17.35 5.69
C PRO A 72 -13.12 -16.68 6.80
N LEU A 73 -12.36 -15.66 6.43
CA LEU A 73 -11.46 -14.93 7.33
C LEU A 73 -11.95 -13.48 7.48
N PRO A 74 -11.74 -12.83 8.61
CA PRO A 74 -12.17 -11.46 8.82
C PRO A 74 -11.37 -10.49 7.93
N LEU A 75 -11.98 -9.38 7.55
CA LEU A 75 -11.31 -8.26 6.90
C LEU A 75 -10.44 -7.51 7.91
N SER A 76 -9.30 -6.98 7.45
CA SER A 76 -8.59 -5.92 8.19
C SER A 76 -9.44 -4.64 8.23
N HIS A 77 -9.09 -3.69 9.11
CA HIS A 77 -9.81 -2.41 9.18
C HIS A 77 -9.79 -1.66 7.85
N SER A 78 -8.63 -1.61 7.18
CA SER A 78 -8.50 -0.97 5.87
C SER A 78 -9.34 -1.67 4.79
N GLN A 79 -9.33 -3.01 4.77
CA GLN A 79 -10.18 -3.77 3.84
C GLN A 79 -11.66 -3.54 4.10
N ARG A 80 -12.09 -3.49 5.36
CA ARG A 80 -13.49 -3.23 5.73
C ARG A 80 -13.92 -1.85 5.27
N GLN A 81 -13.08 -0.85 5.42
CA GLN A 81 -13.34 0.50 4.93
C GLN A 81 -13.51 0.52 3.40
N LEU A 82 -12.59 -0.09 2.64
CA LEU A 82 -12.64 -0.13 1.19
C LEU A 82 -13.84 -0.94 0.68
N TRP A 83 -14.14 -2.07 1.33
CA TRP A 83 -15.31 -2.87 1.01
C TRP A 83 -16.60 -2.06 1.21
N TYR A 84 -16.73 -1.34 2.32
CA TYR A 84 -17.90 -0.51 2.60
C TYR A 84 -18.05 0.62 1.56
N LEU A 85 -16.96 1.27 1.18
CA LEU A 85 -16.97 2.32 0.17
C LEU A 85 -17.36 1.80 -1.22
N ASP A 86 -16.97 0.59 -1.56
CA ASP A 86 -17.42 -0.09 -2.78
C ASP A 86 -18.93 -0.34 -2.77
N GLN A 87 -19.47 -0.79 -1.63
CA GLN A 87 -20.92 -1.00 -1.49
C GLN A 87 -21.74 0.30 -1.56
N LEU A 88 -21.18 1.45 -1.16
CA LEU A 88 -21.83 2.75 -1.30
C LEU A 88 -21.91 3.25 -2.74
N ALA A 89 -20.99 2.82 -3.60
CA ALA A 89 -20.95 3.22 -5.01
C ALA A 89 -20.59 2.01 -5.89
N PRO A 90 -21.50 1.03 -6.06
CA PRO A 90 -21.20 -0.19 -6.79
C PRO A 90 -20.78 0.07 -8.23
N GLY A 91 -19.78 -0.69 -8.71
CA GLY A 91 -19.28 -0.57 -10.08
C GLY A 91 -18.43 0.68 -10.34
N ASN A 92 -17.91 1.33 -9.29
CA ASN A 92 -16.99 2.45 -9.44
C ASN A 92 -15.54 1.96 -9.64
N PRO A 93 -14.72 2.67 -10.42
CA PRO A 93 -13.31 2.33 -10.62
C PRO A 93 -12.34 3.07 -9.67
N PHE A 94 -12.81 3.72 -8.59
CA PHE A 94 -11.98 4.64 -7.78
C PHE A 94 -10.81 3.97 -7.11
N TYR A 95 -11.02 2.73 -6.71
CA TYR A 95 -10.01 1.94 -6.04
C TYR A 95 -9.29 0.98 -6.98
N ASN A 96 -9.43 1.18 -8.29
CA ASN A 96 -8.55 0.58 -9.26
C ASN A 96 -7.16 1.21 -9.13
N ASN A 97 -6.13 0.38 -9.16
CA ASN A 97 -4.73 0.78 -9.16
C ASN A 97 -4.06 0.33 -10.47
N PRO A 98 -4.34 1.03 -11.59
CA PRO A 98 -3.80 0.68 -12.88
C PRO A 98 -2.33 1.09 -12.99
N SER A 99 -1.53 0.20 -13.54
CA SER A 99 -0.13 0.42 -13.88
C SER A 99 0.16 -0.08 -15.29
N ALA A 100 1.02 0.61 -16.00
CA ALA A 100 1.47 0.23 -17.34
C ALA A 100 2.99 0.27 -17.40
N PHE A 101 3.59 -0.83 -17.87
CA PHE A 101 5.04 -0.98 -17.99
C PHE A 101 5.39 -1.21 -19.45
N GLU A 102 6.38 -0.48 -19.97
CA GLU A 102 6.86 -0.67 -21.33
C GLU A 102 8.11 -1.54 -21.32
N PHE A 103 8.13 -2.52 -22.23
CA PHE A 103 9.30 -3.35 -22.50
C PHE A 103 9.81 -3.07 -23.90
N THR A 104 11.13 -3.01 -24.03
CA THR A 104 11.82 -2.90 -25.31
C THR A 104 12.83 -4.05 -25.42
N GLY A 105 12.85 -4.72 -26.55
CA GLY A 105 13.65 -5.90 -26.81
C GLY A 105 12.82 -7.18 -26.91
N ALA A 106 13.51 -8.31 -27.06
CA ALA A 106 12.87 -9.61 -27.14
C ALA A 106 12.20 -9.98 -25.80
N LEU A 107 10.93 -10.28 -25.82
CA LEU A 107 10.15 -10.68 -24.65
C LEU A 107 9.65 -12.12 -24.81
N ASP A 108 9.99 -12.99 -23.84
CA ASP A 108 9.38 -14.31 -23.72
C ASP A 108 8.04 -14.16 -22.96
N VAL A 109 6.95 -14.15 -23.72
CA VAL A 109 5.60 -13.97 -23.19
C VAL A 109 5.21 -15.11 -22.25
N ALA A 110 5.65 -16.34 -22.52
CA ALA A 110 5.34 -17.50 -21.69
C ALA A 110 6.06 -17.40 -20.33
N ALA A 111 7.32 -16.97 -20.31
CA ALA A 111 8.07 -16.74 -19.09
C ALA A 111 7.45 -15.60 -18.25
N LEU A 112 7.03 -14.50 -18.90
CA LEU A 112 6.33 -13.40 -18.21
C LEU A 112 5.01 -13.88 -17.60
N HIS A 113 4.19 -14.61 -18.35
CA HIS A 113 2.92 -15.15 -17.85
C HIS A 113 3.11 -16.09 -16.66
N ARG A 114 4.13 -16.96 -16.71
CA ARG A 114 4.49 -17.83 -15.59
C ARG A 114 4.93 -17.03 -14.37
N ALA A 115 5.72 -15.97 -14.56
CA ALA A 115 6.20 -15.11 -13.48
C ALA A 115 5.03 -14.40 -12.78
N VAL A 116 4.10 -13.80 -13.54
CA VAL A 116 2.90 -13.16 -13.00
C VAL A 116 2.01 -14.16 -12.24
N SER A 117 1.81 -15.34 -12.81
CA SER A 117 1.02 -16.40 -12.17
C SER A 117 1.66 -16.89 -10.87
N GLU A 118 2.98 -16.99 -10.84
CA GLU A 118 3.71 -17.37 -9.62
C GLU A 118 3.61 -16.30 -8.53
N VAL A 119 3.68 -15.02 -8.87
CA VAL A 119 3.44 -13.93 -7.91
C VAL A 119 2.04 -14.03 -7.33
N ALA A 120 1.02 -14.26 -8.15
CA ALA A 120 -0.36 -14.45 -7.66
C ALA A 120 -0.51 -15.73 -6.80
N ARG A 121 0.23 -16.80 -7.07
CA ARG A 121 0.29 -17.98 -6.22
C ARG A 121 0.88 -17.66 -4.84
N ARG A 122 2.00 -16.92 -4.82
CA ARG A 122 2.76 -16.57 -3.62
C ARG A 122 1.98 -15.67 -2.68
N HIS A 123 1.33 -14.63 -3.24
CA HIS A 123 0.59 -13.61 -2.49
C HIS A 123 -0.89 -13.95 -2.44
N GLU A 124 -1.35 -14.48 -1.31
CA GLU A 124 -2.75 -14.85 -1.11
C GLU A 124 -3.69 -13.67 -1.35
N SER A 125 -3.27 -12.43 -1.03
CA SER A 125 -4.07 -11.23 -1.28
C SER A 125 -4.51 -11.10 -2.75
N LEU A 126 -3.65 -11.43 -3.72
CA LEU A 126 -3.94 -11.30 -5.15
C LEU A 126 -4.98 -12.32 -5.68
N ARG A 127 -5.30 -13.34 -4.89
CA ARG A 127 -6.32 -14.35 -5.19
C ARG A 127 -7.41 -14.42 -4.12
N THR A 128 -7.53 -13.35 -3.31
CA THR A 128 -8.58 -13.19 -2.31
C THR A 128 -9.78 -12.46 -2.91
N VAL A 129 -10.97 -12.91 -2.54
CA VAL A 129 -12.25 -12.25 -2.84
C VAL A 129 -12.98 -11.93 -1.54
N PHE A 130 -13.98 -11.05 -1.61
CA PHE A 130 -14.64 -10.50 -0.42
C PHE A 130 -16.17 -10.68 -0.50
N PRO A 131 -16.68 -11.92 -0.48
CA PRO A 131 -18.10 -12.17 -0.45
C PRO A 131 -18.71 -11.84 0.91
N LEU A 132 -20.05 -11.78 0.94
CA LEU A 132 -20.83 -11.84 2.16
C LEU A 132 -21.06 -13.30 2.55
N VAL A 133 -20.77 -13.65 3.80
CA VAL A 133 -21.13 -14.93 4.41
C VAL A 133 -21.90 -14.63 5.68
N ASP A 134 -23.09 -15.15 5.79
CA ASP A 134 -24.02 -14.89 6.90
C ASP A 134 -24.28 -13.39 7.16
N GLY A 135 -24.26 -12.58 6.09
CA GLY A 135 -24.45 -11.13 6.15
C GLY A 135 -23.21 -10.31 6.50
N GLU A 136 -22.07 -10.95 6.75
CA GLU A 136 -20.81 -10.28 7.09
C GLU A 136 -19.79 -10.41 5.95
N PRO A 137 -19.04 -9.32 5.62
CA PRO A 137 -17.97 -9.41 4.64
C PRO A 137 -16.79 -10.21 5.17
N CYS A 138 -16.29 -11.11 4.35
CA CYS A 138 -15.16 -11.95 4.70
C CYS A 138 -14.12 -12.03 3.58
N GLN A 139 -12.88 -12.40 3.94
CA GLN A 139 -11.84 -12.79 3.01
C GLN A 139 -11.99 -14.27 2.69
N LEU A 140 -12.08 -14.60 1.40
CA LEU A 140 -12.02 -15.97 0.90
C LEU A 140 -10.82 -16.09 -0.04
N VAL A 141 -9.80 -16.83 0.40
CA VAL A 141 -8.59 -17.07 -0.40
C VAL A 141 -8.87 -18.18 -1.39
N ARG A 142 -8.84 -17.86 -2.68
CA ARG A 142 -9.07 -18.85 -3.75
C ARG A 142 -7.85 -19.74 -3.96
N PRO A 143 -8.03 -20.96 -4.45
CA PRO A 143 -6.91 -21.79 -4.91
C PRO A 143 -6.03 -21.06 -5.93
N ALA A 144 -4.73 -21.35 -5.93
CA ALA A 144 -3.84 -20.78 -6.92
C ALA A 144 -4.20 -21.30 -8.32
N ALA A 145 -4.29 -20.39 -9.27
CA ALA A 145 -4.54 -20.67 -10.67
C ALA A 145 -3.70 -19.73 -11.54
N PRO A 146 -3.40 -20.08 -12.79
CA PRO A 146 -2.76 -19.17 -13.73
C PRO A 146 -3.59 -17.89 -13.90
N VAL A 147 -2.92 -16.74 -13.87
CA VAL A 147 -3.56 -15.44 -14.06
C VAL A 147 -3.80 -15.24 -15.55
N PRO A 148 -5.03 -14.98 -16.03
CA PRO A 148 -5.27 -14.66 -17.43
C PRO A 148 -4.47 -13.42 -17.85
N MET A 149 -3.65 -13.54 -18.90
CA MET A 149 -2.88 -12.45 -19.49
C MET A 149 -3.02 -12.49 -21.02
N PRO A 150 -4.14 -11.98 -21.57
CA PRO A 150 -4.33 -11.91 -23.00
C PRO A 150 -3.26 -11.04 -23.66
N VAL A 151 -2.77 -11.51 -24.81
CA VAL A 151 -1.87 -10.73 -25.67
C VAL A 151 -2.69 -10.10 -26.78
N ILE A 152 -2.65 -8.78 -26.86
CA ILE A 152 -3.36 -7.98 -27.86
C ILE A 152 -2.34 -7.45 -28.84
N ASP A 153 -2.31 -8.05 -30.03
CA ASP A 153 -1.38 -7.65 -31.09
C ASP A 153 -1.93 -6.45 -31.87
N LEU A 154 -1.25 -5.31 -31.78
CA LEU A 154 -1.60 -4.08 -32.45
C LEU A 154 -0.65 -3.78 -33.62
N THR A 155 0.28 -4.67 -33.97
CA THR A 155 1.30 -4.43 -35.00
C THR A 155 0.71 -4.27 -36.39
N GLY A 156 -0.46 -4.83 -36.64
CA GLY A 156 -1.19 -4.67 -37.91
C GLY A 156 -1.76 -3.28 -38.16
N LEU A 157 -1.79 -2.40 -37.14
CA LEU A 157 -2.30 -1.03 -37.28
C LEU A 157 -1.22 -0.05 -37.70
N PRO A 158 -1.55 1.02 -38.46
CA PRO A 158 -0.67 2.15 -38.69
C PRO A 158 -0.15 2.75 -37.36
N ALA A 159 1.07 3.29 -37.37
CA ALA A 159 1.74 3.70 -36.11
C ALA A 159 0.93 4.69 -35.25
N ALA A 160 0.27 5.67 -35.85
CA ALA A 160 -0.55 6.64 -35.13
C ALA A 160 -1.80 5.96 -34.51
N GLU A 161 -2.55 5.20 -35.31
CA GLU A 161 -3.73 4.47 -34.85
C GLU A 161 -3.40 3.44 -33.76
N ARG A 162 -2.25 2.81 -33.85
CA ARG A 162 -1.74 1.85 -32.86
C ARG A 162 -1.58 2.46 -31.49
N LEU A 163 -0.97 3.66 -31.43
CA LEU A 163 -0.77 4.37 -30.16
C LEU A 163 -2.10 4.83 -29.58
N ASP A 164 -3.02 5.32 -30.39
CA ASP A 164 -4.36 5.70 -29.98
C ASP A 164 -5.12 4.48 -29.46
N ARG A 165 -5.07 3.37 -30.18
CA ARG A 165 -5.71 2.12 -29.73
C ARG A 165 -5.13 1.57 -28.43
N ALA A 166 -3.80 1.63 -28.27
CA ALA A 166 -3.14 1.22 -27.05
C ALA A 166 -3.55 2.11 -25.86
N ARG A 167 -3.74 3.42 -26.08
CA ARG A 167 -4.26 4.34 -25.06
C ARG A 167 -5.70 4.00 -24.69
N GLU A 168 -6.58 3.85 -25.67
CA GLU A 168 -7.98 3.46 -25.42
C GLU A 168 -8.11 2.19 -24.59
N ILE A 169 -7.33 1.14 -24.92
CA ILE A 169 -7.33 -0.11 -24.17
C ILE A 169 -6.84 0.12 -22.73
N THR A 170 -5.78 0.90 -22.56
CA THR A 170 -5.22 1.22 -21.23
C THR A 170 -6.23 1.99 -20.38
N GLU A 171 -6.93 2.97 -20.95
CA GLU A 171 -7.96 3.76 -20.28
C GLU A 171 -9.19 2.91 -19.95
N ALA A 172 -9.62 2.07 -20.89
CA ALA A 172 -10.74 1.16 -20.68
C ALA A 172 -10.46 0.15 -19.56
N ASP A 173 -9.25 -0.43 -19.49
CA ASP A 173 -8.85 -1.32 -18.39
C ASP A 173 -8.82 -0.57 -17.05
N ALA A 174 -8.26 0.65 -17.04
CA ALA A 174 -8.21 1.47 -15.84
C ALA A 174 -9.60 1.78 -15.27
N GLN A 175 -10.59 1.99 -16.15
CA GLN A 175 -11.97 2.35 -15.78
C GLN A 175 -12.90 1.15 -15.57
N ALA A 176 -12.50 -0.05 -15.99
CA ALA A 176 -13.33 -1.23 -15.80
C ALA A 176 -13.43 -1.59 -14.30
N PRO A 177 -14.63 -1.67 -13.71
CA PRO A 177 -14.79 -1.98 -12.30
C PRO A 177 -14.35 -3.40 -11.96
N PHE A 178 -14.04 -3.63 -10.69
CA PHE A 178 -13.88 -4.95 -10.11
C PHE A 178 -15.14 -5.37 -9.38
N ASP A 179 -15.42 -6.66 -9.36
CA ASP A 179 -16.41 -7.27 -8.46
C ASP A 179 -15.67 -7.87 -7.27
N LEU A 180 -15.80 -7.27 -6.10
CA LEU A 180 -15.10 -7.72 -4.90
C LEU A 180 -15.53 -9.09 -4.43
N ALA A 181 -16.78 -9.49 -4.68
CA ALA A 181 -17.33 -10.76 -4.22
C ALA A 181 -16.86 -11.95 -5.05
N SER A 182 -16.73 -11.79 -6.36
CA SER A 182 -16.37 -12.86 -7.29
C SER A 182 -14.94 -12.78 -7.80
N GLY A 183 -14.34 -11.59 -7.89
CA GLY A 183 -13.00 -11.35 -8.47
C GLY A 183 -12.91 -11.73 -9.96
N PRO A 184 -11.73 -11.93 -10.50
CA PRO A 184 -10.42 -11.71 -9.88
C PRO A 184 -10.13 -10.23 -9.62
N LEU A 185 -9.37 -9.92 -8.57
CA LEU A 185 -9.00 -8.56 -8.18
C LEU A 185 -7.62 -8.12 -8.70
N LEU A 186 -7.04 -8.95 -9.54
CA LEU A 186 -5.88 -8.67 -10.38
C LEU A 186 -6.27 -8.95 -11.84
N ARG A 187 -6.16 -7.94 -12.70
CA ARG A 187 -6.26 -8.07 -14.15
C ARG A 187 -4.93 -7.73 -14.77
N THR A 188 -4.59 -8.43 -15.84
CA THR A 188 -3.38 -8.12 -16.60
C THR A 188 -3.57 -8.42 -18.08
N SER A 189 -2.92 -7.64 -18.93
CA SER A 189 -2.87 -7.87 -20.36
C SER A 189 -1.55 -7.36 -20.96
N LEU A 190 -1.18 -7.88 -22.11
CA LEU A 190 0.04 -7.50 -22.81
C LEU A 190 -0.32 -6.95 -24.19
N LEU A 191 -0.01 -5.68 -24.45
CA LEU A 191 -0.16 -5.08 -25.77
C LEU A 191 1.15 -5.23 -26.52
N LYS A 192 1.13 -5.89 -27.71
CA LYS A 192 2.27 -5.93 -28.62
C LYS A 192 2.19 -4.73 -29.54
N LEU A 193 3.15 -3.78 -29.41
CA LEU A 193 3.18 -2.52 -30.16
C LEU A 193 4.14 -2.58 -31.35
N ALA A 194 5.18 -3.42 -31.29
CA ALA A 194 6.09 -3.72 -32.37
C ALA A 194 6.71 -5.11 -32.10
N GLU A 195 7.59 -5.58 -32.98
CA GLU A 195 8.27 -6.86 -32.81
C GLU A 195 9.10 -6.90 -31.49
N ASP A 196 9.60 -5.74 -31.07
CA ASP A 196 10.43 -5.56 -29.89
C ASP A 196 9.85 -4.57 -28.87
N ARG A 197 8.56 -4.19 -29.00
CA ARG A 197 7.92 -3.24 -28.08
C ARG A 197 6.61 -3.77 -27.56
N TYR A 198 6.50 -3.81 -26.23
CA TYR A 198 5.31 -4.29 -25.52
C TYR A 198 4.93 -3.31 -24.43
N ARG A 199 3.63 -3.27 -24.13
CA ARG A 199 3.10 -2.59 -22.94
C ARG A 199 2.35 -3.61 -22.10
N TRP A 200 2.85 -3.86 -20.90
CA TRP A 200 2.20 -4.72 -19.93
C TRP A 200 1.30 -3.89 -19.03
N LEU A 201 0.01 -4.20 -19.04
CA LEU A 201 -1.00 -3.59 -18.18
C LEU A 201 -1.22 -4.47 -16.97
N VAL A 202 -1.21 -3.86 -15.80
CA VAL A 202 -1.51 -4.50 -14.51
C VAL A 202 -2.50 -3.61 -13.79
N ASN A 203 -3.65 -4.13 -13.45
CA ASN A 203 -4.66 -3.42 -12.70
C ASN A 203 -5.09 -4.27 -11.51
N VAL A 204 -4.99 -3.72 -10.30
CA VAL A 204 -5.38 -4.38 -9.06
C VAL A 204 -6.35 -3.50 -8.29
N HIS A 205 -7.31 -4.12 -7.60
CA HIS A 205 -8.14 -3.37 -6.68
C HIS A 205 -7.36 -3.03 -5.40
N HIS A 206 -7.51 -1.81 -4.91
CA HIS A 206 -6.75 -1.30 -3.77
C HIS A 206 -6.96 -2.09 -2.46
N ILE A 207 -8.05 -2.87 -2.37
CA ILE A 207 -8.34 -3.76 -1.22
C ILE A 207 -7.34 -4.92 -1.09
N VAL A 208 -6.62 -5.28 -2.17
CA VAL A 208 -5.65 -6.39 -2.19
C VAL A 208 -4.21 -5.94 -2.40
N ALA A 209 -3.97 -4.72 -2.86
CA ALA A 209 -2.63 -4.17 -3.10
C ALA A 209 -2.65 -2.64 -3.10
N ASP A 210 -1.60 -2.02 -2.61
CA ASP A 210 -1.35 -0.57 -2.64
C ASP A 210 -0.16 -0.22 -3.54
N GLY A 211 0.24 1.06 -3.56
CA GLY A 211 1.38 1.50 -4.36
C GLY A 211 2.70 0.83 -3.98
N TRP A 212 2.91 0.51 -2.70
CA TRP A 212 4.08 -0.23 -2.24
C TRP A 212 4.08 -1.66 -2.75
N SER A 213 2.93 -2.30 -2.71
CA SER A 213 2.70 -3.67 -3.22
C SER A 213 3.01 -3.80 -4.70
N ILE A 214 2.72 -2.77 -5.53
CA ILE A 214 3.06 -2.77 -6.96
C ILE A 214 4.57 -2.83 -7.16
N GLY A 215 5.34 -2.09 -6.36
CA GLY A 215 6.80 -2.16 -6.39
C GLY A 215 7.33 -3.57 -6.12
N ILE A 216 6.78 -4.25 -5.11
CA ILE A 216 7.13 -5.64 -4.78
C ILE A 216 6.74 -6.58 -5.93
N LEU A 217 5.52 -6.44 -6.45
CA LEU A 217 5.02 -7.26 -7.57
C LEU A 217 5.97 -7.17 -8.78
N VAL A 218 6.33 -5.96 -9.20
CA VAL A 218 7.21 -5.75 -10.36
C VAL A 218 8.59 -6.33 -10.11
N HIS A 219 9.14 -6.15 -8.89
CA HIS A 219 10.43 -6.73 -8.53
C HIS A 219 10.39 -8.26 -8.57
N GLU A 220 9.41 -8.88 -7.94
CA GLU A 220 9.28 -10.35 -7.92
C GLU A 220 9.01 -10.92 -9.33
N VAL A 221 8.20 -10.25 -10.15
CA VAL A 221 8.03 -10.65 -11.57
C VAL A 221 9.35 -10.60 -12.31
N GLY A 222 10.18 -9.57 -12.10
CA GLY A 222 11.50 -9.46 -12.72
C GLY A 222 12.45 -10.61 -12.33
N GLU A 223 12.53 -10.93 -11.05
CA GLU A 223 13.36 -12.04 -10.54
C GLU A 223 12.90 -13.40 -11.09
N LEU A 224 11.60 -13.63 -11.09
CA LEU A 224 10.99 -14.85 -11.60
C LEU A 224 11.19 -14.99 -13.13
N TYR A 225 10.97 -13.90 -13.86
CA TYR A 225 11.17 -13.84 -15.30
C TYR A 225 12.61 -14.20 -15.68
N ALA A 226 13.60 -13.58 -15.01
CA ALA A 226 15.01 -13.86 -15.23
C ALA A 226 15.38 -15.32 -14.94
N ALA A 227 14.81 -15.91 -13.89
CA ALA A 227 15.02 -17.33 -13.57
C ALA A 227 14.39 -18.25 -14.62
N TYR A 228 13.16 -17.94 -15.05
CA TYR A 228 12.42 -18.78 -16.03
C TYR A 228 13.02 -18.74 -17.43
N LEU A 229 13.58 -17.61 -17.86
CA LEU A 229 14.37 -17.53 -19.09
C LEU A 229 15.57 -18.49 -19.11
N GLN A 230 16.10 -18.80 -17.93
CA GLN A 230 17.22 -19.73 -17.77
C GLN A 230 16.77 -21.16 -17.45
N GLY A 231 15.47 -21.44 -17.52
CA GLY A 231 14.91 -22.73 -17.17
C GLY A 231 15.03 -23.10 -15.67
N ARG A 232 15.34 -22.11 -14.80
CA ARG A 232 15.48 -22.32 -13.36
C ARG A 232 14.12 -22.23 -12.64
N PRO A 233 13.98 -22.88 -11.49
CA PRO A 233 12.81 -22.70 -10.62
C PRO A 233 12.78 -21.29 -10.00
N SER A 234 11.69 -20.98 -9.30
CA SER A 234 11.55 -19.73 -8.52
C SER A 234 12.72 -19.56 -7.54
N PRO A 235 13.44 -18.41 -7.57
CA PRO A 235 14.49 -18.10 -6.60
C PRO A 235 13.92 -17.52 -5.29
N LEU A 236 12.63 -17.20 -5.26
CA LEU A 236 12.03 -16.49 -4.14
C LEU A 236 11.63 -17.46 -3.02
N PRO A 237 12.01 -17.19 -1.76
CA PRO A 237 11.58 -18.00 -0.62
C PRO A 237 10.09 -17.83 -0.37
N GLU A 238 9.41 -18.85 0.17
CA GLU A 238 8.01 -18.74 0.57
C GLU A 238 7.81 -17.66 1.65
N LEU A 239 6.66 -16.97 1.61
CA LEU A 239 6.34 -15.93 2.56
C LEU A 239 6.02 -16.52 3.94
N ALA A 240 6.66 -16.01 4.98
CA ALA A 240 6.46 -16.47 6.34
C ALA A 240 5.03 -16.23 6.83
N VAL A 241 4.41 -15.13 6.40
CA VAL A 241 3.03 -14.73 6.73
C VAL A 241 2.34 -14.20 5.48
N GLN A 242 1.01 -14.18 5.51
CA GLN A 242 0.17 -13.64 4.45
C GLN A 242 -0.73 -12.52 5.00
N TYR A 243 -1.36 -11.75 4.12
CA TYR A 243 -2.20 -10.63 4.56
C TYR A 243 -3.38 -11.05 5.47
N PRO A 244 -4.07 -12.18 5.24
CA PRO A 244 -5.09 -12.65 6.18
C PRO A 244 -4.55 -12.96 7.59
N ASP A 245 -3.28 -13.35 7.72
CA ASP A 245 -2.64 -13.56 9.03
C ASP A 245 -2.53 -12.22 9.79
N TYR A 246 -2.22 -11.14 9.07
CA TYR A 246 -2.24 -9.78 9.61
C TYR A 246 -3.66 -9.36 10.02
N ALA A 247 -4.67 -9.65 9.21
CA ALA A 247 -6.04 -9.28 9.52
C ALA A 247 -6.56 -9.96 10.80
N LEU A 248 -6.21 -11.24 11.00
CA LEU A 248 -6.48 -11.97 12.24
C LEU A 248 -5.76 -11.33 13.43
N TRP A 249 -4.44 -11.14 13.29
CA TRP A 249 -3.63 -10.51 14.32
C TRP A 249 -4.17 -9.12 14.72
N GLN A 250 -4.57 -8.30 13.73
CA GLN A 250 -5.10 -6.96 13.98
C GLN A 250 -6.37 -7.01 14.85
N ARG A 251 -7.27 -7.98 14.59
CA ARG A 251 -8.50 -8.17 15.37
C ARG A 251 -8.24 -8.59 16.81
N GLU A 252 -7.23 -9.41 17.03
CA GLU A 252 -6.84 -9.86 18.37
C GLU A 252 -6.12 -8.78 19.18
N HIS A 253 -5.55 -7.77 18.48
CA HIS A 253 -4.73 -6.73 19.07
C HIS A 253 -5.36 -5.33 18.90
N GLU A 254 -6.68 -5.25 18.98
CA GLU A 254 -7.39 -3.96 19.00
C GLU A 254 -7.03 -3.19 20.27
N HIS A 255 -6.40 -2.04 20.08
CA HIS A 255 -6.00 -1.18 21.20
C HIS A 255 -7.05 -0.07 21.38
N GLY A 256 -7.95 -0.24 22.36
CA GLY A 256 -8.99 0.76 22.67
C GLY A 256 -8.43 2.17 22.94
N GLY A 257 -7.21 2.25 23.47
CA GLY A 257 -6.54 3.54 23.73
C GLY A 257 -6.18 4.34 22.48
N ASP A 258 -5.93 3.68 21.34
CA ASP A 258 -5.60 4.37 20.08
C ASP A 258 -6.81 5.16 19.56
N LEU A 259 -7.99 4.61 19.66
CA LEU A 259 -9.24 5.26 19.26
C LEU A 259 -9.54 6.47 20.15
N GLU A 260 -9.38 6.34 21.47
CA GLU A 260 -9.55 7.44 22.41
C GLU A 260 -8.58 8.59 22.13
N TYR A 261 -7.31 8.26 21.87
CA TYR A 261 -6.29 9.24 21.49
C TYR A 261 -6.70 10.01 20.24
N TRP A 262 -7.03 9.33 19.15
CA TRP A 262 -7.38 9.98 17.87
C TRP A 262 -8.69 10.76 17.97
N THR A 263 -9.68 10.25 18.69
CA THR A 263 -10.95 10.96 18.94
C THR A 263 -10.71 12.28 19.67
N SER A 264 -9.88 12.25 20.70
CA SER A 264 -9.51 13.44 21.44
C SER A 264 -8.65 14.41 20.61
N HIS A 265 -7.64 13.88 19.91
CA HIS A 265 -6.70 14.67 19.11
C HIS A 265 -7.36 15.39 17.92
N LEU A 266 -8.39 14.79 17.35
CA LEU A 266 -9.12 15.31 16.18
C LEU A 266 -10.46 15.97 16.55
N ALA A 267 -10.79 16.12 17.82
CA ALA A 267 -12.11 16.61 18.27
C ALA A 267 -12.52 17.93 17.62
N ASP A 268 -11.58 18.88 17.48
CA ASP A 268 -11.80 20.22 16.93
C ASP A 268 -11.28 20.36 15.49
N ALA A 269 -10.88 19.26 14.85
CA ALA A 269 -10.37 19.31 13.48
C ALA A 269 -11.52 19.60 12.50
N PRO A 270 -11.34 20.54 11.55
CA PRO A 270 -12.35 20.82 10.54
C PRO A 270 -12.56 19.57 9.67
N THR A 271 -13.82 19.14 9.56
CA THR A 271 -14.19 17.96 8.75
C THR A 271 -14.03 18.17 7.25
N LEU A 272 -13.93 19.44 6.81
CA LEU A 272 -13.76 19.81 5.41
C LEU A 272 -12.55 20.74 5.26
N LEU A 273 -11.56 20.31 4.47
CA LEU A 273 -10.44 21.17 4.10
C LEU A 273 -10.89 22.20 3.05
N ALA A 274 -10.87 23.48 3.42
CA ALA A 274 -11.21 24.59 2.53
C ALA A 274 -10.01 24.97 1.64
N LEU A 275 -9.81 24.19 0.55
CA LEU A 275 -8.84 24.57 -0.48
C LEU A 275 -9.44 25.59 -1.43
N PRO A 276 -8.65 26.54 -1.97
CA PRO A 276 -9.11 27.43 -3.03
C PRO A 276 -9.44 26.60 -4.28
N THR A 277 -10.69 26.68 -4.72
CA THR A 277 -11.19 25.96 -5.89
C THR A 277 -11.77 26.94 -6.90
N ASP A 278 -11.58 26.70 -8.20
CA ASP A 278 -12.15 27.53 -9.27
C ASP A 278 -13.67 27.43 -9.34
N ARG A 279 -14.24 26.35 -8.81
CA ARG A 279 -15.69 26.09 -8.80
C ARG A 279 -16.14 25.58 -7.45
N PRO A 280 -17.38 25.87 -7.02
CA PRO A 280 -17.93 25.30 -5.80
C PRO A 280 -17.94 23.78 -5.83
N ARG A 281 -17.71 23.16 -4.67
CA ARG A 281 -17.87 21.70 -4.54
C ARG A 281 -19.33 21.35 -4.74
N LEU A 282 -19.56 20.26 -5.49
CA LEU A 282 -20.90 19.74 -5.70
C LEU A 282 -21.43 19.07 -4.44
N ALA A 283 -22.75 19.13 -4.21
CA ALA A 283 -23.39 18.44 -3.09
C ALA A 283 -23.24 16.91 -3.19
N VAL A 284 -23.16 16.38 -4.42
CA VAL A 284 -22.91 14.95 -4.69
C VAL A 284 -21.56 14.83 -5.38
N GLN A 285 -20.65 14.06 -4.80
CA GLN A 285 -19.33 13.79 -5.34
C GLN A 285 -19.47 12.96 -6.63
N ARG A 286 -18.89 13.44 -7.73
CA ARG A 286 -18.94 12.76 -9.04
C ARG A 286 -17.74 11.84 -9.27
N PHE A 287 -16.75 11.88 -8.41
CA PHE A 287 -15.53 11.08 -8.49
C PHE A 287 -14.79 11.18 -9.84
N ARG A 288 -14.92 12.31 -10.51
CA ARG A 288 -14.17 12.64 -11.71
C ARG A 288 -12.93 13.40 -11.31
N GLY A 289 -11.78 12.87 -11.68
CA GLY A 289 -10.47 13.48 -11.51
C GLY A 289 -9.71 13.48 -12.81
N ASP A 290 -8.65 14.27 -12.84
CA ASP A 290 -7.70 14.27 -13.95
C ASP A 290 -6.29 14.34 -13.38
N ARG A 291 -5.31 14.04 -14.20
CA ARG A 291 -3.90 14.06 -13.82
C ARG A 291 -3.15 15.10 -14.64
N LEU A 292 -2.66 16.13 -13.95
CA LEU A 292 -1.76 17.10 -14.52
C LEU A 292 -0.29 16.71 -14.21
N SER A 293 0.49 16.40 -15.25
CA SER A 293 1.91 16.13 -15.07
C SER A 293 2.71 17.43 -15.14
N VAL A 294 3.50 17.68 -14.08
CA VAL A 294 4.41 18.82 -13.99
C VAL A 294 5.83 18.31 -13.84
N THR A 295 6.75 18.83 -14.66
CA THR A 295 8.16 18.45 -14.59
C THR A 295 8.96 19.52 -13.85
N ALA A 296 9.59 19.14 -12.75
CA ALA A 296 10.56 19.99 -12.06
C ALA A 296 11.98 19.77 -12.62
N GLY A 297 12.69 20.85 -12.92
CA GLY A 297 14.07 20.76 -13.40
C GLY A 297 15.02 20.17 -12.35
N ALA A 298 16.14 19.58 -12.82
CA ALA A 298 17.13 18.94 -11.94
C ALA A 298 17.69 19.88 -10.83
N GLY A 299 17.77 21.18 -11.10
CA GLY A 299 18.17 22.18 -10.09
C GLY A 299 17.16 22.28 -8.94
N THR A 300 15.88 22.38 -9.26
CA THR A 300 14.78 22.40 -8.30
C THR A 300 14.75 21.11 -7.46
N LEU A 301 14.90 19.96 -8.12
CA LEU A 301 14.94 18.67 -7.44
C LEU A 301 16.11 18.58 -6.43
N ARG A 302 17.31 19.03 -6.82
CA ARG A 302 18.44 19.09 -5.89
C ARG A 302 18.17 20.01 -4.69
N GLY A 303 17.54 21.16 -4.92
CA GLY A 303 17.13 22.09 -3.87
C GLY A 303 16.14 21.43 -2.88
N LEU A 304 15.09 20.80 -3.39
CA LEU A 304 14.10 20.08 -2.57
C LEU A 304 14.77 18.97 -1.74
N HIS A 305 15.65 18.16 -2.34
CA HIS A 305 16.42 17.16 -1.59
C HIS A 305 17.32 17.77 -0.51
N ALA A 306 17.91 18.96 -0.74
CA ALA A 306 18.72 19.62 0.26
C ALA A 306 17.85 20.10 1.45
N VAL A 307 16.69 20.68 1.18
CA VAL A 307 15.72 21.09 2.22
C VAL A 307 15.23 19.87 3.00
N GLY A 308 14.83 18.80 2.30
CA GLY A 308 14.36 17.57 2.95
C GLY A 308 15.42 16.98 3.88
N ARG A 309 16.69 16.87 3.44
CA ARG A 309 17.77 16.39 4.30
C ARG A 309 18.03 17.29 5.51
N ALA A 310 17.91 18.60 5.37
CA ALA A 310 18.08 19.54 6.48
C ALA A 310 16.95 19.42 7.53
N GLY A 311 15.76 18.98 7.13
CA GLY A 311 14.59 18.81 7.98
C GLY A 311 14.29 17.34 8.34
N ASP A 312 15.18 16.39 8.03
CA ASP A 312 14.95 14.95 8.20
C ASP A 312 13.60 14.50 7.57
N ALA A 313 13.31 15.06 6.40
CA ALA A 313 12.07 14.83 5.66
C ALA A 313 12.32 14.11 4.33
N THR A 314 11.33 13.32 3.91
CA THR A 314 11.33 12.72 2.57
C THR A 314 11.03 13.78 1.51
N LEU A 315 11.35 13.48 0.23
CA LEU A 315 10.97 14.37 -0.88
C LEU A 315 9.46 14.63 -0.94
N PHE A 316 8.64 13.66 -0.56
CA PHE A 316 7.18 13.80 -0.52
C PHE A 316 6.72 14.78 0.58
N MET A 317 7.41 14.80 1.72
CA MET A 317 7.11 15.72 2.83
C MET A 317 7.60 17.13 2.57
N THR A 318 8.62 17.30 1.70
CA THR A 318 9.21 18.60 1.32
C THR A 318 8.38 19.33 0.29
#